data_0c22126f11deed367b707162072d7084
#
_entry.id   0c22126f11deed367b707162072d7084
#
_cell.length_a   1.000
_cell.length_b   1.000
_cell.length_c   1.000
_cell.angle_alpha   90.00
_cell.angle_beta   90.00
_cell.angle_gamma   90.00
#
_symmetry.space_group_name_H-M   'P 1'
#
loop_
_entity.id
_entity.type
_entity.pdbx_description
1 polymer ?
#
loop_
_entity_poly.entity_id
_entity_poly.type
_entity_poly.pdbx_seq_one_letter_code
_entity_poly.pdbx_strand_id
1 'polypeptide(L)'
;MVYIKKLEIYGFKSFGFKNAVLNLDRGLIAITGPNGSGKSNILDAIMFAIGENSPKSLRVDKFQSLFHDSQSSSNRVVRVSLTFDNQDRGIPVDKDSVILTREIEGQTGESQYFLNGKKVAKNIITELLEIVVATPNKLNIVQQGMITRISELNSEERRKIIEDIIGLSYFDEKKTEALKQLDASDRRLEIALARIGEIRKRIDELEVERNEQLRFTQVEQEIKRFNAAKLSD
;
A
#
# COMPACT_ATOMS: atom_id res chain seq x y z
N MET A 1 19.02 -3.24 -17.05
CA MET A 1 18.69 -2.03 -16.23
C MET A 1 17.39 -1.45 -16.76
N VAL A 2 16.37 -1.36 -15.91
CA VAL A 2 15.04 -0.82 -16.29
C VAL A 2 15.13 0.68 -16.54
N TYR A 3 14.53 1.17 -17.63
CA TYR A 3 14.43 2.60 -17.91
C TYR A 3 13.07 2.91 -18.55
N ILE A 4 12.66 4.18 -18.51
CA ILE A 4 11.43 4.64 -19.12
C ILE A 4 11.67 4.80 -20.62
N LYS A 5 11.00 3.98 -21.44
CA LYS A 5 11.10 4.00 -22.89
C LYS A 5 10.12 4.98 -23.55
N LYS A 6 8.96 5.20 -22.92
CA LYS A 6 7.90 6.02 -23.47
C LYS A 6 7.05 6.65 -22.37
N LEU A 7 6.67 7.90 -22.57
CA LEU A 7 5.72 8.63 -21.74
C LEU A 7 4.55 9.08 -22.62
N GLU A 8 3.34 8.79 -22.17
CA GLU A 8 2.10 9.23 -22.83
C GLU A 8 1.28 10.05 -21.84
N ILE A 9 0.86 11.24 -22.25
CA ILE A 9 0.14 12.19 -21.40
C ILE A 9 -1.15 12.61 -22.10
N TYR A 10 -2.27 12.56 -21.37
CA TYR A 10 -3.58 12.98 -21.84
C TYR A 10 -4.30 13.77 -20.75
N GLY A 11 -4.80 14.95 -21.10
CA GLY A 11 -5.64 15.77 -20.24
C GLY A 11 -4.96 16.33 -18.98
N PHE A 12 -3.63 16.34 -18.92
CA PHE A 12 -2.84 16.68 -17.74
C PHE A 12 -2.25 18.09 -17.88
N LYS A 13 -2.67 19.00 -17.01
CA LYS A 13 -2.19 20.41 -16.98
C LYS A 13 -2.23 21.08 -18.37
N SER A 14 -1.06 21.43 -18.93
CA SER A 14 -0.94 22.04 -20.25
C SER A 14 -1.14 21.04 -21.40
N PHE A 15 -1.19 19.75 -21.14
CA PHE A 15 -1.42 18.72 -22.16
C PHE A 15 -2.92 18.47 -22.34
N GLY A 16 -3.45 18.80 -23.51
CA GLY A 16 -4.87 18.68 -23.83
C GLY A 16 -5.30 17.29 -24.30
N PHE A 17 -6.29 17.26 -25.20
CA PHE A 17 -6.99 16.03 -25.64
C PHE A 17 -6.25 15.20 -26.70
N LYS A 18 -5.12 15.63 -27.20
CA LYS A 18 -4.26 14.79 -28.01
C LYS A 18 -3.26 14.11 -27.11
N ASN A 19 -3.12 12.80 -27.25
CA ASN A 19 -2.06 12.09 -26.56
C ASN A 19 -0.71 12.70 -26.93
N ALA A 20 -0.08 13.36 -25.98
CA ALA A 20 1.30 13.76 -26.11
C ALA A 20 2.18 12.54 -25.85
N VAL A 21 2.93 12.11 -26.85
CA VAL A 21 3.79 10.93 -26.78
C VAL A 21 5.24 11.38 -26.85
N LEU A 22 6.00 11.03 -25.83
CA LEU A 22 7.45 11.22 -25.78
C LEU A 22 8.14 9.86 -25.76
N ASN A 23 8.92 9.57 -26.79
CA ASN A 23 9.83 8.43 -26.81
C ASN A 23 11.13 8.84 -26.14
N LEU A 24 11.61 8.02 -25.25
CA LEU A 24 12.81 8.25 -24.45
C LEU A 24 13.82 7.14 -24.76
N ASP A 25 14.90 7.49 -25.43
CA ASP A 25 15.96 6.55 -25.75
C ASP A 25 16.92 6.37 -24.59
N ARG A 26 17.75 5.34 -24.63
CA ARG A 26 18.83 5.16 -23.63
C ARG A 26 19.83 6.28 -23.71
N GLY A 27 20.22 6.82 -22.56
CA GLY A 27 21.24 7.85 -22.46
C GLY A 27 20.73 9.14 -21.85
N LEU A 28 21.45 10.23 -22.11
CA LEU A 28 21.08 11.56 -21.62
C LEU A 28 20.05 12.20 -22.59
N ILE A 29 18.91 12.55 -22.04
CA ILE A 29 17.83 13.23 -22.77
C ILE A 29 17.66 14.63 -22.22
N ALA A 30 17.75 15.64 -23.07
CA ALA A 30 17.50 17.03 -22.74
C ALA A 30 16.18 17.52 -23.35
N ILE A 31 15.29 18.07 -22.50
CA ILE A 31 14.03 18.68 -22.93
C ILE A 31 14.20 20.19 -22.86
N THR A 32 14.22 20.86 -24.01
CA THR A 32 14.42 22.30 -24.16
C THR A 32 13.17 23.00 -24.70
N GLY A 33 13.07 24.30 -24.48
CA GLY A 33 11.96 25.11 -24.96
C GLY A 33 11.79 26.42 -24.16
N PRO A 34 10.94 27.35 -24.62
CA PRO A 34 10.71 28.61 -23.91
C PRO A 34 10.03 28.41 -22.55
N ASN A 35 10.06 29.49 -21.73
CA ASN A 35 9.33 29.47 -20.45
C ASN A 35 7.83 29.32 -20.71
N GLY A 36 7.12 28.54 -19.90
CA GLY A 36 5.69 28.27 -20.07
C GLY A 36 5.35 27.14 -21.05
N SER A 37 6.31 26.57 -21.81
CA SER A 37 6.04 25.51 -22.79
C SER A 37 5.64 24.14 -22.22
N GLY A 38 5.57 24.00 -20.91
CA GLY A 38 5.16 22.74 -20.26
C GLY A 38 6.29 21.76 -19.93
N LYS A 39 7.58 22.14 -20.10
CA LYS A 39 8.74 21.27 -19.78
C LYS A 39 8.66 20.63 -18.39
N SER A 40 8.36 21.46 -17.40
CA SER A 40 8.24 20.99 -16.02
C SER A 40 7.00 20.12 -15.80
N ASN A 41 5.96 20.25 -16.60
CA ASN A 41 4.77 19.40 -16.52
C ASN A 41 5.04 17.97 -16.99
N ILE A 42 6.10 17.75 -17.79
CA ILE A 42 6.56 16.40 -18.15
C ILE A 42 7.08 15.67 -16.92
N LEU A 43 7.89 16.35 -16.10
CA LEU A 43 8.37 15.76 -14.83
C LEU A 43 7.21 15.51 -13.87
N ASP A 44 6.27 16.45 -13.76
CA ASP A 44 5.07 16.26 -12.92
C ASP A 44 4.22 15.08 -13.41
N ALA A 45 4.11 14.87 -14.72
CA ALA A 45 3.40 13.74 -15.29
C ALA A 45 4.07 12.39 -14.91
N ILE A 46 5.40 12.34 -14.98
CA ILE A 46 6.16 11.15 -14.52
C ILE A 46 5.90 10.92 -13.03
N MET A 47 6.03 11.94 -12.17
CA MET A 47 5.77 11.84 -10.75
C MET A 47 4.33 11.41 -10.45
N PHE A 48 3.37 11.97 -11.17
CA PHE A 48 1.98 11.59 -11.07
C PHE A 48 1.79 10.10 -11.37
N ALA A 49 2.35 9.60 -12.48
CA ALA A 49 2.20 8.20 -12.89
C ALA A 49 2.80 7.22 -11.89
N ILE A 50 3.94 7.56 -11.27
CA ILE A 50 4.59 6.72 -10.25
C ILE A 50 3.93 6.79 -8.87
N GLY A 51 2.83 7.56 -8.72
CA GLY A 51 1.99 7.52 -7.52
C GLY A 51 2.15 8.69 -6.56
N GLU A 52 2.79 9.81 -6.98
CA GLU A 52 2.82 11.03 -6.16
C GLU A 52 1.40 11.52 -5.88
N ASN A 53 1.09 11.77 -4.62
CA ASN A 53 -0.23 12.20 -4.16
C ASN A 53 -0.23 13.60 -3.53
N SER A 54 0.94 14.22 -3.37
CA SER A 54 1.00 15.58 -2.83
C SER A 54 0.73 16.60 -3.93
N PRO A 55 -0.32 17.43 -3.83
CA PRO A 55 -0.54 18.53 -4.76
C PRO A 55 0.67 19.47 -4.85
N LYS A 56 1.32 19.74 -3.71
CA LYS A 56 2.51 20.59 -3.66
C LYS A 56 3.67 20.03 -4.46
N SER A 57 3.92 18.71 -4.37
CA SER A 57 4.95 18.03 -5.16
C SER A 57 4.64 18.07 -6.65
N LEU A 58 3.36 18.04 -7.00
CA LEU A 58 2.89 18.20 -8.38
C LEU A 58 2.69 19.68 -8.78
N ARG A 59 3.14 20.62 -7.95
CA ARG A 59 3.07 22.07 -8.21
C ARG A 59 1.66 22.55 -8.57
N VAL A 60 0.66 22.08 -7.83
CA VAL A 60 -0.74 22.50 -7.90
C VAL A 60 -1.29 22.77 -6.52
N ASP A 61 -2.29 23.64 -6.43
CA ASP A 61 -2.97 23.93 -5.16
C ASP A 61 -3.92 22.80 -4.76
N LYS A 62 -4.61 22.24 -5.75
CA LYS A 62 -5.60 21.15 -5.57
C LYS A 62 -5.44 20.11 -6.69
N PHE A 63 -5.82 18.87 -6.43
CA PHE A 63 -5.82 17.81 -7.44
C PHE A 63 -6.65 18.15 -8.69
N GLN A 64 -7.69 18.94 -8.52
CA GLN A 64 -8.52 19.41 -9.63
C GLN A 64 -7.76 20.28 -10.66
N SER A 65 -6.69 20.94 -10.23
CA SER A 65 -5.82 21.72 -11.11
C SER A 65 -4.87 20.85 -11.97
N LEU A 66 -4.92 19.53 -11.83
CA LEU A 66 -4.25 18.59 -12.73
C LEU A 66 -4.97 18.44 -14.06
N PHE A 67 -6.28 18.70 -14.10
CA PHE A 67 -7.07 18.58 -15.31
C PHE A 67 -6.81 19.76 -16.26
N HIS A 68 -6.73 19.47 -17.55
CA HIS A 68 -6.59 20.51 -18.55
C HIS A 68 -7.83 21.42 -18.59
N ASP A 69 -7.64 22.74 -18.64
CA ASP A 69 -8.70 23.75 -18.46
C ASP A 69 -9.83 23.69 -19.50
N SER A 70 -9.55 23.16 -20.70
CA SER A 70 -10.56 23.06 -21.76
C SER A 70 -11.51 21.87 -21.66
N GLN A 71 -11.40 21.05 -20.58
CA GLN A 71 -12.32 19.93 -20.36
C GLN A 71 -13.66 20.44 -19.79
N SER A 72 -14.77 20.04 -20.40
CA SER A 72 -16.09 20.26 -19.82
C SER A 72 -16.23 19.49 -18.50
N SER A 73 -16.93 20.06 -17.53
CA SER A 73 -16.98 19.56 -16.15
C SER A 73 -17.48 18.10 -15.99
N SER A 74 -18.18 17.58 -16.99
CA SER A 74 -18.84 16.26 -16.92
C SER A 74 -17.96 15.07 -17.32
N ASN A 75 -16.83 15.27 -18.04
CA ASN A 75 -16.02 14.16 -18.56
C ASN A 75 -14.51 14.45 -18.50
N ARG A 76 -14.07 15.03 -17.38
CA ARG A 76 -12.64 15.31 -17.19
C ARG A 76 -11.90 14.00 -16.87
N VAL A 77 -10.90 13.70 -17.68
CA VAL A 77 -10.01 12.54 -17.48
C VAL A 77 -8.56 12.99 -17.62
N VAL A 78 -7.76 12.61 -16.65
CA VAL A 78 -6.31 12.71 -16.70
C VAL A 78 -5.75 11.30 -16.80
N ARG A 79 -4.94 11.05 -17.81
CA ARG A 79 -4.27 9.76 -17.98
C ARG A 79 -2.80 9.98 -18.28
N VAL A 80 -1.94 9.32 -17.52
CA VAL A 80 -0.51 9.29 -17.79
C VAL A 80 -0.04 7.84 -17.79
N SER A 81 0.66 7.46 -18.85
CA SER A 81 1.21 6.12 -19.02
C SER A 81 2.73 6.16 -19.17
N LEU A 82 3.43 5.35 -18.39
CA LEU A 82 4.86 5.11 -18.48
C LEU A 82 5.09 3.70 -19.03
N THR A 83 5.86 3.61 -20.10
CA THR A 83 6.31 2.33 -20.63
C THR A 83 7.76 2.12 -20.22
N PHE A 84 8.00 1.09 -19.44
CA PHE A 84 9.33 0.66 -19.02
C PHE A 84 9.86 -0.42 -19.97
N ASP A 85 11.14 -0.36 -20.27
CA ASP A 85 11.87 -1.46 -20.89
C ASP A 85 12.13 -2.54 -19.85
N ASN A 86 11.76 -3.77 -20.15
CA ASN A 86 11.89 -4.92 -19.25
C ASN A 86 12.54 -6.13 -19.92
N GLN A 87 13.37 -5.91 -20.94
CA GLN A 87 14.09 -6.99 -21.62
C GLN A 87 15.00 -7.77 -20.65
N ASP A 88 15.58 -7.07 -19.69
CA ASP A 88 16.45 -7.65 -18.64
C ASP A 88 15.64 -8.32 -17.50
N ARG A 89 14.30 -8.39 -17.58
CA ARG A 89 13.41 -8.93 -16.52
C ARG A 89 13.64 -8.28 -15.14
N GLY A 90 14.07 -7.03 -15.10
CA GLY A 90 14.26 -6.28 -13.86
C GLY A 90 12.94 -5.97 -13.12
N ILE A 91 11.81 -5.96 -13.83
CA ILE A 91 10.46 -5.96 -13.26
C ILE A 91 9.95 -7.40 -13.30
N PRO A 92 9.38 -7.97 -12.20
CA PRO A 92 8.92 -9.35 -12.14
C PRO A 92 7.59 -9.55 -12.92
N VAL A 93 7.59 -9.18 -14.17
CA VAL A 93 6.49 -9.34 -15.14
C VAL A 93 7.05 -9.99 -16.39
N ASP A 94 6.42 -11.07 -16.86
CA ASP A 94 6.87 -11.80 -18.04
C ASP A 94 6.47 -11.12 -19.35
N LYS A 95 6.98 -9.90 -19.54
CA LYS A 95 6.83 -9.09 -20.76
C LYS A 95 8.07 -8.24 -20.95
N ASP A 96 8.46 -8.01 -22.20
CA ASP A 96 9.61 -7.17 -22.57
C ASP A 96 9.36 -5.68 -22.35
N SER A 97 8.09 -5.28 -22.21
CA SER A 97 7.69 -3.92 -21.86
C SER A 97 6.60 -3.96 -20.80
N VAL A 98 6.72 -3.11 -19.79
CA VAL A 98 5.75 -2.95 -18.73
C VAL A 98 5.14 -1.56 -18.82
N ILE A 99 3.82 -1.50 -18.96
CA ILE A 99 3.07 -0.24 -19.08
C ILE A 99 2.37 0.01 -17.74
N LEU A 100 2.76 1.08 -17.08
CA LEU A 100 2.11 1.61 -15.89
C LEU A 100 1.25 2.80 -16.30
N THR A 101 -0.04 2.76 -16.02
CA THR A 101 -0.96 3.86 -16.29
C THR A 101 -1.64 4.28 -14.99
N ARG A 102 -1.66 5.59 -14.73
CA ARG A 102 -2.52 6.20 -13.72
C ARG A 102 -3.56 7.08 -14.39
N GLU A 103 -4.79 6.92 -13.96
CA GLU A 103 -5.94 7.68 -14.44
C GLU A 103 -6.71 8.28 -13.27
N ILE A 104 -7.20 9.51 -13.46
CA ILE A 104 -8.14 10.16 -12.54
C ILE A 104 -9.33 10.65 -13.35
N GLU A 105 -10.53 10.27 -12.92
CA GLU A 105 -11.78 10.77 -13.46
C GLU A 105 -12.26 11.98 -12.65
N GLY A 106 -12.63 13.04 -13.33
CA GLY A 106 -13.05 14.29 -12.68
C GLY A 106 -14.32 14.20 -11.86
N GLN A 107 -15.17 13.20 -12.14
CA GLN A 107 -16.42 13.00 -11.40
C GLN A 107 -16.18 12.36 -10.02
N THR A 108 -15.32 11.34 -9.96
CA THR A 108 -15.04 10.60 -8.72
C THR A 108 -13.84 11.17 -7.96
N GLY A 109 -12.90 11.81 -8.66
CA GLY A 109 -11.63 12.25 -8.09
C GLY A 109 -10.71 11.11 -7.66
N GLU A 110 -11.11 9.86 -7.91
CA GLU A 110 -10.36 8.67 -7.51
C GLU A 110 -9.27 8.33 -8.51
N SER A 111 -8.11 7.98 -8.00
CA SER A 111 -7.00 7.48 -8.81
C SER A 111 -7.16 5.99 -9.08
N GLN A 112 -7.13 5.62 -10.34
CA GLN A 112 -7.11 4.23 -10.79
C GLN A 112 -5.74 3.92 -11.39
N TYR A 113 -5.24 2.72 -11.10
CA TYR A 113 -3.95 2.25 -11.60
C TYR A 113 -4.14 1.03 -12.49
N PHE A 114 -3.38 1.01 -13.58
CA PHE A 114 -3.39 -0.09 -14.53
C PHE A 114 -1.97 -0.57 -14.81
N LEU A 115 -1.78 -1.87 -14.81
CA LEU A 115 -0.54 -2.53 -15.21
C LEU A 115 -0.81 -3.35 -16.47
N ASN A 116 -0.15 -2.99 -17.57
CA ASN A 116 -0.40 -3.62 -18.88
C ASN A 116 -1.89 -3.66 -19.27
N GLY A 117 -2.63 -2.58 -18.97
CA GLY A 117 -4.06 -2.44 -19.25
C GLY A 117 -5.00 -3.14 -18.26
N LYS A 118 -4.49 -3.90 -17.28
CA LYS A 118 -5.31 -4.50 -16.22
C LYS A 118 -5.33 -3.59 -15.00
N LYS A 119 -6.52 -3.33 -14.44
CA LYS A 119 -6.69 -2.54 -13.20
C LYS A 119 -6.05 -3.29 -12.03
N VAL A 120 -5.22 -2.59 -11.26
CA VAL A 120 -4.50 -3.12 -10.11
C VAL A 120 -4.61 -2.18 -8.92
N ALA A 121 -4.38 -2.72 -7.73
CA ALA A 121 -4.35 -1.92 -6.51
C ALA A 121 -3.04 -1.09 -6.44
N LYS A 122 -3.10 0.07 -5.79
CA LYS A 122 -1.97 0.99 -5.64
C LYS A 122 -0.74 0.32 -5.00
N ASN A 123 -0.94 -0.55 -4.01
CA ASN A 123 0.14 -1.26 -3.32
C ASN A 123 1.01 -2.08 -4.28
N ILE A 124 0.40 -2.77 -5.26
CA ILE A 124 1.12 -3.55 -6.29
C ILE A 124 2.04 -2.64 -7.10
N ILE A 125 1.56 -1.45 -7.45
CA ILE A 125 2.36 -0.46 -8.18
C ILE A 125 3.52 0.04 -7.31
N THR A 126 3.27 0.32 -6.04
CA THR A 126 4.30 0.77 -5.11
C THR A 126 5.42 -0.28 -4.98
N GLU A 127 5.07 -1.54 -4.78
CA GLU A 127 6.02 -2.65 -4.71
C GLU A 127 6.85 -2.82 -6.00
N LEU A 128 6.19 -2.72 -7.17
CA LEU A 128 6.90 -2.78 -8.46
C LEU A 128 7.87 -1.62 -8.64
N LEU A 129 7.48 -0.40 -8.26
CA LEU A 129 8.31 0.79 -8.39
C LEU A 129 9.47 0.79 -7.39
N GLU A 130 9.33 0.17 -6.24
CA GLU A 130 10.42 -0.03 -5.27
C GLU A 130 11.53 -0.90 -5.86
N ILE A 131 11.17 -1.96 -6.58
CA ILE A 131 12.12 -2.84 -7.29
C ILE A 131 12.88 -2.05 -8.36
N VAL A 132 12.19 -1.17 -9.08
CA VAL A 132 12.76 -0.32 -10.15
C VAL A 132 13.51 0.89 -9.61
N VAL A 133 13.46 1.11 -8.28
CA VAL A 133 14.03 2.32 -7.61
C VAL A 133 13.38 3.62 -8.14
N ALA A 134 12.13 3.57 -8.58
CA ALA A 134 11.39 4.68 -9.19
C ALA A 134 10.26 5.22 -8.30
N THR A 135 10.43 5.19 -6.97
CA THR A 135 9.45 5.76 -6.06
C THR A 135 9.55 7.29 -5.99
N PRO A 136 8.43 8.02 -5.78
CA PRO A 136 8.41 9.48 -5.75
C PRO A 136 9.34 10.11 -4.72
N ASN A 137 9.61 9.40 -3.64
CA ASN A 137 10.41 9.89 -2.51
C ASN A 137 11.91 9.61 -2.64
N LYS A 138 12.35 8.89 -3.69
CA LYS A 138 13.78 8.61 -3.90
C LYS A 138 14.39 9.69 -4.80
N LEU A 139 15.63 10.09 -4.51
CA LEU A 139 16.38 11.14 -5.21
C LEU A 139 16.65 10.88 -6.72
N ASN A 140 16.06 9.83 -7.28
CA ASN A 140 16.10 9.57 -8.72
C ASN A 140 15.32 10.63 -9.53
N ILE A 141 14.42 11.38 -8.86
CA ILE A 141 13.66 12.48 -9.44
C ILE A 141 13.99 13.75 -8.66
N VAL A 142 14.81 14.60 -9.24
CA VAL A 142 15.23 15.87 -8.65
C VAL A 142 14.38 16.99 -9.19
N GLN A 143 13.56 17.58 -8.34
CA GLN A 143 12.74 18.74 -8.71
C GLN A 143 13.57 20.04 -8.66
N GLN A 144 13.08 21.05 -9.37
CA GLN A 144 13.65 22.38 -9.33
C GLN A 144 13.68 22.93 -7.89
N GLY A 145 14.85 23.42 -7.45
CA GLY A 145 15.05 23.93 -6.08
C GLY A 145 15.30 22.87 -5.00
N MET A 146 15.23 21.58 -5.33
CA MET A 146 15.49 20.51 -4.35
C MET A 146 16.95 20.45 -3.92
N ILE A 147 17.89 20.72 -4.83
CA ILE A 147 19.34 20.68 -4.54
C ILE A 147 19.73 21.77 -3.54
N THR A 148 19.21 22.99 -3.72
CA THR A 148 19.46 24.10 -2.78
C THR A 148 18.87 23.79 -1.41
N ARG A 149 17.67 23.19 -1.38
CA ARG A 149 17.02 22.79 -0.14
C ARG A 149 17.81 21.72 0.63
N ILE A 150 18.44 20.77 -0.06
CA ILE A 150 19.28 19.75 0.58
C ILE A 150 20.49 20.36 1.28
N SER A 151 21.05 21.45 0.75
CA SER A 151 22.18 22.15 1.39
C SER A 151 21.79 22.92 2.65
N GLU A 152 20.51 23.30 2.77
CA GLU A 152 19.97 24.06 3.91
C GLU A 152 19.45 23.16 5.05
N LEU A 153 19.33 21.84 4.80
CA LEU A 153 18.84 20.87 5.79
C LEU A 153 19.81 20.73 6.97
N ASN A 154 19.25 20.48 8.14
CA ASN A 154 20.03 20.11 9.32
C ASN A 154 20.60 18.67 9.20
N SER A 155 21.47 18.31 10.15
CA SER A 155 22.16 17.00 10.11
C SER A 155 21.23 15.80 10.17
N GLU A 156 20.13 15.90 10.92
CA GLU A 156 19.15 14.83 11.09
C GLU A 156 18.30 14.63 9.83
N GLU A 157 17.87 15.73 9.22
CA GLU A 157 17.12 15.69 7.96
C GLU A 157 17.99 15.15 6.82
N ARG A 158 19.27 15.53 6.74
CA ARG A 158 20.21 14.97 5.77
C ARG A 158 20.40 13.47 5.96
N ARG A 159 20.56 13.03 7.21
CA ARG A 159 20.66 11.60 7.53
C ARG A 159 19.43 10.84 7.06
N LYS A 160 18.23 11.35 7.34
CA LYS A 160 16.96 10.72 6.92
C LYS A 160 16.87 10.60 5.41
N ILE A 161 17.28 11.62 4.66
CA ILE A 161 17.32 11.55 3.20
C ILE A 161 18.27 10.46 2.72
N ILE A 162 19.44 10.32 3.34
CA ILE A 162 20.41 9.28 2.98
C ILE A 162 19.82 7.88 3.29
N GLU A 163 19.17 7.72 4.44
CA GLU A 163 18.49 6.48 4.83
C GLU A 163 17.38 6.12 3.83
N ASP A 164 16.60 7.11 3.38
CA ASP A 164 15.58 6.94 2.34
C ASP A 164 16.17 6.52 0.98
N ILE A 165 17.30 7.10 0.58
CA ILE A 165 17.98 6.74 -0.68
C ILE A 165 18.50 5.30 -0.67
N ILE A 166 19.07 4.88 0.46
CA ILE A 166 19.61 3.53 0.64
C ILE A 166 18.47 2.51 0.79
N GLY A 167 17.22 2.99 1.01
CA GLY A 167 16.05 2.16 1.19
C GLY A 167 15.90 1.60 2.61
N LEU A 168 16.64 2.13 3.59
CA LEU A 168 16.56 1.70 4.98
C LEU A 168 15.17 1.99 5.58
N SER A 169 14.55 3.10 5.22
CA SER A 169 13.22 3.49 5.70
C SER A 169 12.15 2.43 5.39
N TYR A 170 12.25 1.76 4.25
CA TYR A 170 11.37 0.64 3.92
C TYR A 170 11.49 -0.53 4.92
N PHE A 171 12.72 -0.88 5.28
CA PHE A 171 12.95 -1.95 6.25
C PHE A 171 12.48 -1.55 7.65
N ASP A 172 12.64 -0.29 8.05
CA ASP A 172 12.17 0.23 9.33
C ASP A 172 10.64 0.26 9.41
N GLU A 173 9.95 0.62 8.34
CA GLU A 173 8.50 0.52 8.24
C GLU A 173 8.01 -0.93 8.35
N LYS A 174 8.62 -1.85 7.61
CA LYS A 174 8.30 -3.30 7.67
C LYS A 174 8.58 -3.90 9.04
N LYS A 175 9.68 -3.54 9.66
CA LYS A 175 10.01 -3.93 11.04
C LYS A 175 8.95 -3.43 12.02
N THR A 176 8.56 -2.17 11.92
CA THR A 176 7.54 -1.57 12.78
C THR A 176 6.18 -2.24 12.61
N GLU A 177 5.80 -2.55 11.38
CA GLU A 177 4.58 -3.28 11.07
C GLU A 177 4.61 -4.70 11.64
N ALA A 178 5.72 -5.41 11.46
CA ALA A 178 5.89 -6.76 12.02
C ALA A 178 5.84 -6.77 13.56
N LEU A 179 6.45 -5.79 14.22
CA LEU A 179 6.39 -5.65 15.68
C LEU A 179 4.96 -5.38 16.17
N LYS A 180 4.19 -4.54 15.47
CA LYS A 180 2.76 -4.31 15.79
C LYS A 180 1.92 -5.57 15.63
N GLN A 181 2.17 -6.37 14.59
CA GLN A 181 1.47 -7.65 14.39
C GLN A 181 1.82 -8.66 15.47
N LEU A 182 3.09 -8.68 15.90
CA LEU A 182 3.54 -9.54 17.01
C LEU A 182 2.84 -9.19 18.32
N ASP A 183 2.83 -7.90 18.70
CA ASP A 183 2.15 -7.40 19.90
C ASP A 183 0.64 -7.73 19.89
N ALA A 184 0.00 -7.57 18.74
CA ALA A 184 -1.41 -7.95 18.58
C ALA A 184 -1.64 -9.47 18.73
N SER A 185 -0.69 -10.29 18.29
CA SER A 185 -0.75 -11.75 18.42
C SER A 185 -0.53 -12.18 19.86
N ASP A 186 0.41 -11.56 20.57
CA ASP A 186 0.67 -11.81 21.98
C ASP A 186 -0.55 -11.51 22.84
N ARG A 187 -1.21 -10.36 22.61
CA ARG A 187 -2.47 -10.04 23.30
C ARG A 187 -3.58 -11.06 23.05
N ARG A 188 -3.70 -11.56 21.81
CA ARG A 188 -4.67 -12.62 21.48
C ARG A 188 -4.36 -13.91 22.20
N LEU A 189 -3.07 -14.25 22.33
CA LEU A 189 -2.63 -15.43 23.10
C LEU A 189 -2.95 -15.29 24.58
N GLU A 190 -2.70 -14.14 25.20
CA GLU A 190 -3.06 -13.89 26.60
C GLU A 190 -4.55 -14.08 26.87
N ILE A 191 -5.41 -13.52 25.99
CA ILE A 191 -6.86 -13.67 26.09
C ILE A 191 -7.27 -15.14 25.93
N ALA A 192 -6.66 -15.87 25.00
CA ALA A 192 -6.96 -17.28 24.80
C ALA A 192 -6.55 -18.13 25.99
N LEU A 193 -5.37 -17.87 26.58
CA LEU A 193 -4.88 -18.56 27.77
C LEU A 193 -5.77 -18.29 29.00
N ALA A 194 -6.21 -17.04 29.18
CA ALA A 194 -7.16 -16.70 30.25
C ALA A 194 -8.48 -17.48 30.11
N ARG A 195 -9.05 -17.54 28.90
CA ARG A 195 -10.26 -18.33 28.61
C ARG A 195 -10.08 -19.83 28.87
N ILE A 196 -8.93 -20.37 28.48
CA ILE A 196 -8.62 -21.78 28.76
C ILE A 196 -8.56 -22.02 30.28
N GLY A 197 -7.99 -21.08 31.04
CA GLY A 197 -7.96 -21.14 32.51
C GLY A 197 -9.36 -21.15 33.13
N GLU A 198 -10.25 -20.27 32.66
CA GLU A 198 -11.65 -20.24 33.10
C GLU A 198 -12.40 -21.53 32.78
N ILE A 199 -12.23 -22.05 31.56
CA ILE A 199 -12.87 -23.32 31.16
C ILE A 199 -12.38 -24.48 32.00
N ARG A 200 -11.06 -24.57 32.27
CA ARG A 200 -10.50 -25.62 33.16
C ARG A 200 -11.12 -25.57 34.55
N LYS A 201 -11.15 -24.38 35.14
CA LYS A 201 -11.78 -24.18 36.45
C LYS A 201 -13.23 -24.64 36.46
N ARG A 202 -13.99 -24.30 35.40
CA ARG A 202 -15.39 -24.73 35.26
C ARG A 202 -15.53 -26.27 35.11
N ILE A 203 -14.62 -26.90 34.41
CA ILE A 203 -14.56 -28.37 34.28
C ILE A 203 -14.33 -29.00 35.66
N ASP A 204 -13.39 -28.49 36.42
CA ASP A 204 -13.07 -29.00 37.76
C ASP A 204 -14.28 -28.88 38.72
N GLU A 205 -14.98 -27.73 38.70
CA GLU A 205 -16.23 -27.50 39.44
C GLU A 205 -17.31 -28.51 39.03
N LEU A 206 -17.54 -28.72 37.73
CA LEU A 206 -18.54 -29.68 37.23
C LEU A 206 -18.18 -31.13 37.56
N GLU A 207 -16.90 -31.47 37.61
CA GLU A 207 -16.47 -32.82 38.05
C GLU A 207 -16.80 -33.08 39.51
N VAL A 208 -16.62 -32.07 40.35
CA VAL A 208 -17.02 -32.18 41.78
C VAL A 208 -18.54 -32.36 41.90
N GLU A 209 -19.32 -31.48 41.26
CA GLU A 209 -20.80 -31.58 41.27
C GLU A 209 -21.27 -32.95 40.75
N ARG A 210 -20.68 -33.44 39.67
CA ARG A 210 -21.02 -34.75 39.09
C ARG A 210 -20.74 -35.89 40.12
N ASN A 211 -19.61 -35.84 40.77
CA ASN A 211 -19.23 -36.88 41.74
C ASN A 211 -20.16 -36.86 42.97
N GLU A 212 -20.58 -35.69 43.42
CA GLU A 212 -21.60 -35.56 44.47
C GLU A 212 -22.96 -36.13 44.06
N GLN A 213 -23.42 -35.82 42.83
CA GLN A 213 -24.68 -36.38 42.29
C GLN A 213 -24.59 -37.92 42.18
N LEU A 214 -23.48 -38.46 41.71
CA LEU A 214 -23.31 -39.92 41.64
C LEU A 214 -23.39 -40.58 43.02
N ARG A 215 -22.74 -39.98 44.02
CA ARG A 215 -22.86 -40.48 45.42
C ARG A 215 -24.28 -40.41 45.94
N PHE A 216 -25.00 -39.30 45.70
CA PHE A 216 -26.41 -39.17 46.11
C PHE A 216 -27.29 -40.22 45.44
N THR A 217 -27.14 -40.46 44.15
CA THR A 217 -27.89 -41.46 43.39
C THR A 217 -27.59 -42.88 43.91
N GLN A 218 -26.36 -43.19 44.27
CA GLN A 218 -25.97 -44.48 44.89
C GLN A 218 -26.68 -44.67 46.22
N VAL A 219 -26.64 -43.69 47.08
CA VAL A 219 -27.28 -43.74 48.40
C VAL A 219 -28.81 -43.87 48.24
N GLU A 220 -29.42 -43.16 47.31
CA GLU A 220 -30.86 -43.26 47.04
C GLU A 220 -31.26 -44.68 46.55
N GLN A 221 -30.43 -45.30 45.71
CA GLN A 221 -30.64 -46.66 45.24
C GLN A 221 -30.48 -47.68 46.41
N GLU A 222 -29.53 -47.50 47.28
CA GLU A 222 -29.36 -48.34 48.47
C GLU A 222 -30.59 -48.23 49.40
N ILE A 223 -31.06 -47.02 49.69
CA ILE A 223 -32.26 -46.79 50.50
C ILE A 223 -33.45 -47.49 49.87
N LYS A 224 -33.68 -47.38 48.53
CA LYS A 224 -34.76 -48.09 47.84
C LYS A 224 -34.64 -49.62 47.97
N ARG A 225 -33.43 -50.18 47.86
CA ARG A 225 -33.17 -51.61 48.03
C ARG A 225 -33.46 -52.08 49.49
N PHE A 226 -32.99 -51.35 50.50
CA PHE A 226 -33.30 -51.64 51.85
C PHE A 226 -34.82 -51.58 52.19
N ASN A 227 -35.48 -50.56 51.67
CA ASN A 227 -36.95 -50.44 51.89
C ASN A 227 -37.73 -51.56 51.18
N ALA A 228 -37.29 -52.00 50.01
CA ALA A 228 -37.91 -53.13 49.31
C ALA A 228 -37.70 -54.44 50.03
N ALA A 229 -36.49 -54.67 50.55
CA ALA A 229 -36.22 -55.86 51.36
C ALA A 229 -37.03 -55.91 52.66
N LYS A 230 -37.24 -54.77 53.34
CA LYS A 230 -38.07 -54.64 54.54
C LYS A 230 -39.56 -54.87 54.34
N LEU A 231 -40.07 -54.73 53.11
CA LEU A 231 -41.48 -54.95 52.75
C LEU A 231 -41.71 -56.41 52.32
N SER A 232 -40.68 -57.23 52.12
CA SER A 232 -40.77 -58.62 51.72
C SER A 232 -40.60 -59.64 52.89
N ASP A 233 -40.27 -59.15 54.08
CA ASP A 233 -40.36 -59.87 55.38
C ASP A 233 -41.69 -59.53 56.05
#